data_4a02a01a2a5484551c26ba17f7123c6e
#
_entry.id   4a02a01a2a5484551c26ba17f7123c6e
#
_cell.length_a   1.000
_cell.length_b   1.000
_cell.length_c   1.000
_cell.angle_alpha   90.00
_cell.angle_beta   90.00
_cell.angle_gamma   90.00
#
_symmetry.space_group_name_H-M   'P 1'
#
loop_
_entity.id
_entity.type
_entity.pdbx_description
1 polymer ?
#
loop_
_entity_poly.entity_id
_entity_poly.type
_entity_poly.pdbx_seq_one_letter_code
_entity_poly.pdbx_strand_id
1 'polypeptide(L)'
;MSGIPDFKNLVFKDTSFANLMNKRIYNVLLIATKYDAFMLEDDGRVDEQIFNEYTSLSLRYPPRFTQVTTEEEALAELKDRNFELIICMPNMDNRDIFAAATEIKIHYPNIPIVVLTPFSKEVSKRIANEDLSAIDYVFSWLGNAELLLAIIKLIEDKMNAPDDTASVGVQIILLVEDSVRFYSSALPHLYKFVLEQSQMFAKEALNDHQRTLRMRGRPKIKLARTYEEAVRIFNQYRDNMLGIISDMSFMHDGVKDPYAGYKFGQYVRKTGLIIPFVLESSEASNKVYAKELGASFIDKNSKSYPQDLRKKIMQRFGFGDFVILNPQTKEEIMRIKDL
;
A
#
# COMPACT_ATOMS: atom_id res chain seq x y z
N MET A 1 38.45 -24.66 13.43
CA MET A 1 38.60 -23.26 13.87
C MET A 1 37.63 -22.44 13.05
N SER A 2 36.49 -22.14 13.62
CA SER A 2 35.44 -21.36 12.97
C SER A 2 35.82 -19.89 13.10
N GLY A 3 36.16 -19.25 11.97
CA GLY A 3 36.38 -17.82 11.94
C GLY A 3 35.07 -17.08 12.14
N ILE A 4 34.90 -16.42 13.26
CA ILE A 4 33.88 -15.42 13.50
C ILE A 4 34.15 -14.28 12.50
N PRO A 5 33.20 -13.88 11.65
CA PRO A 5 33.39 -12.75 10.78
C PRO A 5 33.71 -11.49 11.61
N ASP A 6 34.78 -10.81 11.26
CA ASP A 6 35.18 -9.57 11.92
C ASP A 6 34.23 -8.43 11.49
N PHE A 7 33.20 -8.20 12.28
CA PHE A 7 32.19 -7.16 12.06
C PHE A 7 32.74 -5.71 12.16
N LYS A 8 34.00 -5.54 12.56
CA LYS A 8 34.62 -4.20 12.65
C LYS A 8 34.95 -3.55 11.31
N ASN A 9 34.93 -4.30 10.22
CA ASN A 9 35.22 -3.81 8.88
C ASN A 9 34.00 -3.69 7.97
N LEU A 10 32.80 -3.95 8.48
CA LEU A 10 31.56 -3.55 7.81
C LEU A 10 31.41 -2.02 7.95
N VAL A 11 32.28 -1.29 7.26
CA VAL A 11 32.09 0.13 7.06
C VAL A 11 30.88 0.29 6.14
N PHE A 12 29.75 0.63 6.72
CA PHE A 12 28.53 1.06 6.02
C PHE A 12 28.76 2.36 5.25
N LYS A 13 29.78 2.38 4.38
CA LYS A 13 30.22 3.58 3.66
C LYS A 13 29.47 3.85 2.38
N ASP A 14 28.75 2.83 1.84
CA ASP A 14 27.94 3.02 0.65
C ASP A 14 26.64 2.28 0.84
N THR A 15 25.75 2.95 1.46
CA THR A 15 24.63 2.32 2.05
C THR A 15 23.50 2.35 1.06
N SER A 16 23.29 1.23 0.38
CA SER A 16 22.05 0.92 -0.30
C SER A 16 20.82 1.28 0.55
N PHE A 17 20.97 1.22 1.88
CA PHE A 17 19.96 1.65 2.87
C PHE A 17 19.70 3.15 2.89
N ALA A 18 20.71 3.99 2.65
CA ALA A 18 20.50 5.45 2.56
C ALA A 18 19.61 5.81 1.38
N ASN A 19 19.58 4.95 0.36
CA ASN A 19 18.81 5.12 -0.86
C ASN A 19 17.41 4.51 -0.81
N LEU A 20 17.02 3.89 0.31
CA LEU A 20 15.65 3.37 0.47
C LEU A 20 14.63 4.51 0.49
N MET A 21 13.46 4.24 -0.08
CA MET A 21 12.35 5.21 -0.13
C MET A 21 12.76 6.55 -0.75
N ASN A 22 13.54 6.52 -1.82
CA ASN A 22 13.99 7.74 -2.51
C ASN A 22 12.87 8.49 -3.21
N LYS A 23 11.90 7.75 -3.72
CA LYS A 23 10.74 8.31 -4.41
C LYS A 23 9.67 8.60 -3.36
N ARG A 24 9.45 9.89 -3.08
CA ARG A 24 8.47 10.35 -2.10
C ARG A 24 7.46 11.28 -2.74
N ILE A 25 6.31 11.35 -2.13
CA ILE A 25 5.27 12.30 -2.49
C ILE A 25 5.43 13.53 -1.60
N TYR A 26 5.81 14.64 -2.20
CA TYR A 26 5.94 15.95 -1.55
C TYR A 26 4.78 16.87 -1.87
N ASN A 27 4.24 16.76 -3.10
CA ASN A 27 3.17 17.61 -3.58
C ASN A 27 2.05 16.75 -4.17
N VAL A 28 0.85 16.98 -3.69
CA VAL A 28 -0.38 16.32 -4.15
C VAL A 28 -1.26 17.37 -4.80
N LEU A 29 -1.66 17.14 -6.05
CA LEU A 29 -2.69 17.93 -6.71
C LEU A 29 -4.06 17.31 -6.43
N LEU A 30 -4.92 18.05 -5.75
CA LEU A 30 -6.28 17.65 -5.44
C LEU A 30 -7.25 18.34 -6.38
N ILE A 31 -7.86 17.59 -7.29
CA ILE A 31 -8.91 18.05 -8.19
C ILE A 31 -10.26 17.74 -7.56
N ALA A 32 -10.89 18.74 -6.96
CA ALA A 32 -12.13 18.57 -6.21
C ALA A 32 -12.97 19.84 -6.26
N THR A 33 -14.29 19.69 -6.34
CA THR A 33 -15.16 20.85 -6.17
C THR A 33 -15.04 21.42 -4.76
N LYS A 34 -15.52 22.66 -4.58
CA LYS A 34 -15.56 23.27 -3.24
C LYS A 34 -16.37 22.44 -2.24
N TYR A 35 -17.43 21.75 -2.72
CA TYR A 35 -18.25 20.89 -1.89
C TYR A 35 -17.49 19.59 -1.49
N ASP A 36 -16.85 18.95 -2.47
CA ASP A 36 -16.09 17.71 -2.21
C ASP A 36 -14.90 17.98 -1.28
N ALA A 37 -14.22 19.13 -1.48
CA ALA A 37 -13.15 19.55 -0.58
C ALA A 37 -13.66 19.81 0.83
N PHE A 38 -14.81 20.47 0.96
CA PHE A 38 -15.48 20.66 2.26
C PHE A 38 -15.76 19.33 2.95
N MET A 39 -16.22 18.31 2.20
CA MET A 39 -16.43 16.95 2.73
C MET A 39 -15.15 16.26 3.20
N LEU A 40 -14.00 16.59 2.60
CA LEU A 40 -12.69 16.11 3.07
C LEU A 40 -12.23 16.86 4.33
N GLU A 41 -12.68 18.08 4.52
CA GLU A 41 -12.27 19.01 5.58
C GLU A 41 -13.24 19.04 6.77
N ASP A 42 -14.21 18.12 6.85
CA ASP A 42 -15.20 18.05 7.93
C ASP A 42 -14.54 17.95 9.33
N ASP A 43 -13.42 17.24 9.42
CA ASP A 43 -12.59 17.10 10.63
C ASP A 43 -11.37 18.06 10.66
N GLY A 44 -11.33 19.11 9.85
CA GLY A 44 -10.22 20.05 9.73
C GLY A 44 -9.57 20.05 8.34
N ARG A 45 -8.72 21.04 8.08
CA ARG A 45 -8.06 21.17 6.77
C ARG A 45 -7.24 19.93 6.43
N VAL A 46 -7.27 19.50 5.17
CA VAL A 46 -6.55 18.29 4.69
C VAL A 46 -5.07 18.33 5.07
N ASP A 47 -4.43 19.50 4.94
CA ASP A 47 -3.02 19.66 5.33
C ASP A 47 -2.79 19.41 6.84
N GLU A 48 -3.70 19.88 7.70
CA GLU A 48 -3.61 19.69 9.16
C GLU A 48 -3.86 18.25 9.54
N GLN A 49 -4.84 17.60 8.92
CA GLN A 49 -5.14 16.19 9.15
C GLN A 49 -3.93 15.31 8.79
N ILE A 50 -3.35 15.51 7.61
CA ILE A 50 -2.16 14.79 7.16
C ILE A 50 -0.95 15.10 8.05
N PHE A 51 -0.76 16.35 8.45
CA PHE A 51 0.32 16.72 9.37
C PHE A 51 0.18 15.97 10.70
N ASN A 52 -1.03 15.87 11.25
CA ASN A 52 -1.31 15.16 12.50
C ASN A 52 -1.02 13.66 12.35
N GLU A 53 -1.44 13.02 11.24
CA GLU A 53 -1.14 11.62 10.97
C GLU A 53 0.37 11.37 10.86
N TYR A 54 1.09 12.22 10.14
CA TYR A 54 2.55 12.11 10.02
C TYR A 54 3.25 12.30 11.36
N THR A 55 2.78 13.25 12.16
CA THR A 55 3.34 13.52 13.51
C THR A 55 3.11 12.34 14.45
N SER A 56 1.89 11.80 14.48
CA SER A 56 1.54 10.66 15.35
C SER A 56 2.39 9.43 15.08
N LEU A 57 2.76 9.21 13.83
CA LEU A 57 3.59 8.10 13.36
C LEU A 57 5.08 8.45 13.23
N SER A 58 5.49 9.62 13.75
CA SER A 58 6.88 10.13 13.65
C SER A 58 7.44 10.11 12.21
N LEU A 59 6.58 10.33 11.23
CA LEU A 59 6.96 10.44 9.83
C LEU A 59 7.48 11.85 9.53
N ARG A 60 8.43 11.94 8.61
CA ARG A 60 9.01 13.23 8.17
C ARG A 60 8.38 13.63 6.83
N TYR A 61 8.31 14.94 6.62
CA TYR A 61 7.91 15.54 5.35
C TYR A 61 6.47 15.18 4.93
N PRO A 62 5.45 15.66 5.67
CA PRO A 62 4.07 15.54 5.22
C PRO A 62 3.93 16.24 3.85
N PRO A 63 3.22 15.63 2.89
CA PRO A 63 3.01 16.25 1.58
C PRO A 63 2.14 17.51 1.68
N ARG A 64 2.34 18.41 0.73
CA ARG A 64 1.51 19.62 0.56
C ARG A 64 0.41 19.32 -0.44
N PHE A 65 -0.78 19.78 -0.14
CA PHE A 65 -1.92 19.70 -1.04
C PHE A 65 -2.14 21.02 -1.75
N THR A 66 -2.26 20.98 -3.08
CA THR A 66 -2.73 22.10 -3.90
C THR A 66 -4.08 21.71 -4.44
N GLN A 67 -5.12 22.45 -4.07
CA GLN A 67 -6.48 22.19 -4.52
C GLN A 67 -6.80 23.05 -5.73
N VAL A 68 -7.40 22.43 -6.73
CA VAL A 68 -7.97 23.06 -7.92
C VAL A 68 -9.39 22.55 -8.17
N THR A 69 -10.19 23.30 -8.88
CA THR A 69 -11.59 22.96 -9.11
C THR A 69 -11.88 22.53 -10.54
N THR A 70 -10.99 22.83 -11.48
CA THR A 70 -11.17 22.54 -12.90
C THR A 70 -9.96 21.82 -13.50
N GLU A 71 -10.16 21.20 -14.65
CA GLU A 71 -9.11 20.56 -15.43
C GLU A 71 -8.08 21.59 -15.94
N GLU A 72 -8.56 22.75 -16.39
CA GLU A 72 -7.72 23.84 -16.89
C GLU A 72 -6.79 24.37 -15.78
N GLU A 73 -7.33 24.55 -14.57
CA GLU A 73 -6.53 24.90 -13.38
C GLU A 73 -5.50 23.82 -13.07
N ALA A 74 -5.89 22.53 -13.16
CA ALA A 74 -4.99 21.43 -12.93
C ALA A 74 -3.83 21.41 -13.94
N LEU A 75 -4.13 21.56 -15.23
CA LEU A 75 -3.12 21.62 -16.28
C LEU A 75 -2.21 22.85 -16.15
N ALA A 76 -2.73 24.00 -15.67
CA ALA A 76 -1.93 25.18 -15.38
C ALA A 76 -0.95 24.93 -14.22
N GLU A 77 -1.43 24.39 -13.11
CA GLU A 77 -0.57 24.05 -11.96
C GLU A 77 0.50 23.01 -12.33
N LEU A 78 0.17 21.99 -13.13
CA LEU A 78 1.10 20.97 -13.59
C LEU A 78 2.21 21.52 -14.51
N LYS A 79 1.99 22.65 -15.19
CA LYS A 79 3.02 23.35 -15.97
C LYS A 79 4.00 24.12 -15.09
N ASP A 80 3.50 24.69 -13.98
CA ASP A 80 4.29 25.57 -13.14
C ASP A 80 5.01 24.85 -12.00
N ARG A 81 4.50 23.70 -11.58
CA ARG A 81 5.01 22.94 -10.42
C ARG A 81 5.06 21.45 -10.68
N ASN A 82 5.93 20.76 -9.93
CA ASN A 82 5.99 19.30 -9.94
C ASN A 82 5.05 18.72 -8.89
N PHE A 83 4.26 17.74 -9.30
CA PHE A 83 3.40 16.94 -8.44
C PHE A 83 3.77 15.46 -8.62
N GLU A 84 3.77 14.73 -7.51
CA GLU A 84 4.09 13.30 -7.51
C GLU A 84 2.82 12.43 -7.41
N LEU A 85 1.66 13.04 -7.16
CA LEU A 85 0.37 12.36 -7.05
C LEU A 85 -0.75 13.33 -7.42
N ILE A 86 -1.73 12.84 -8.16
CA ILE A 86 -3.00 13.53 -8.41
C ILE A 86 -4.12 12.74 -7.74
N ILE A 87 -4.94 13.41 -6.94
CA ILE A 87 -6.16 12.85 -6.37
C ILE A 87 -7.34 13.58 -6.99
N CYS A 88 -8.23 12.84 -7.62
CA CYS A 88 -9.42 13.37 -8.27
C CYS A 88 -10.68 12.94 -7.51
N MET A 89 -11.60 13.87 -7.27
CA MET A 89 -12.92 13.56 -6.74
C MET A 89 -13.99 13.71 -7.83
N PRO A 90 -14.68 12.61 -8.20
CA PRO A 90 -15.73 12.67 -9.20
C PRO A 90 -16.94 13.42 -8.64
N ASN A 91 -17.33 14.51 -9.32
CA ASN A 91 -18.52 15.24 -8.98
C ASN A 91 -19.76 14.67 -9.68
N MET A 92 -20.92 14.75 -9.01
CA MET A 92 -22.22 14.40 -9.59
C MET A 92 -22.68 15.39 -10.69
N ASP A 93 -22.12 16.59 -10.75
CA ASP A 93 -22.53 17.70 -11.62
C ASP A 93 -21.86 17.72 -13.01
N ASN A 94 -21.74 16.60 -13.70
CA ASN A 94 -21.46 16.55 -15.14
C ASN A 94 -20.02 16.79 -15.64
N ARG A 95 -18.99 16.81 -14.80
CA ARG A 95 -17.61 16.83 -15.31
C ARG A 95 -17.09 15.39 -15.43
N ASP A 96 -16.61 15.06 -16.63
CA ASP A 96 -16.01 13.77 -16.89
C ASP A 96 -14.57 13.75 -16.39
N ILE A 97 -14.40 13.40 -15.09
CA ILE A 97 -13.09 13.30 -14.46
C ILE A 97 -12.22 12.19 -15.07
N PHE A 98 -12.83 11.22 -15.73
CA PHE A 98 -12.11 10.14 -16.40
C PHE A 98 -11.50 10.61 -17.72
N ALA A 99 -12.23 11.48 -18.46
CA ALA A 99 -11.69 12.16 -19.63
C ALA A 99 -10.54 13.12 -19.23
N ALA A 100 -10.72 13.88 -18.16
CA ALA A 100 -9.67 14.77 -17.62
C ALA A 100 -8.43 13.97 -17.19
N ALA A 101 -8.59 12.85 -16.52
CA ALA A 101 -7.47 11.98 -16.15
C ALA A 101 -6.74 11.43 -17.38
N THR A 102 -7.47 11.09 -18.44
CA THR A 102 -6.88 10.65 -19.71
C THR A 102 -6.07 11.75 -20.36
N GLU A 103 -6.59 12.99 -20.44
CA GLU A 103 -5.88 14.14 -20.97
C GLU A 103 -4.61 14.44 -20.15
N ILE A 104 -4.71 14.42 -18.83
CA ILE A 104 -3.54 14.60 -17.95
C ILE A 104 -2.49 13.50 -18.23
N LYS A 105 -2.89 12.24 -18.39
CA LYS A 105 -1.96 11.14 -18.67
C LYS A 105 -1.27 11.24 -20.02
N ILE A 106 -1.88 11.88 -21.01
CA ILE A 106 -1.24 12.16 -22.30
C ILE A 106 -0.02 13.07 -22.12
N HIS A 107 -0.14 14.10 -21.27
CA HIS A 107 0.93 15.06 -21.04
C HIS A 107 1.88 14.65 -19.90
N TYR A 108 1.37 13.94 -18.89
CA TYR A 108 2.09 13.54 -17.66
C TYR A 108 1.91 12.05 -17.36
N PRO A 109 2.41 11.13 -18.23
CA PRO A 109 2.13 9.69 -18.14
C PRO A 109 2.63 9.03 -16.85
N ASN A 110 3.64 9.60 -16.21
CA ASN A 110 4.28 9.02 -15.04
C ASN A 110 3.67 9.45 -13.70
N ILE A 111 2.81 10.47 -13.68
CA ILE A 111 2.17 10.92 -12.45
C ILE A 111 1.01 9.97 -12.13
N PRO A 112 1.02 9.30 -10.97
CA PRO A 112 -0.10 8.45 -10.56
C PRO A 112 -1.37 9.28 -10.35
N ILE A 113 -2.50 8.75 -10.83
CA ILE A 113 -3.82 9.37 -10.66
C ILE A 113 -4.69 8.42 -9.83
N VAL A 114 -5.23 8.94 -8.74
CA VAL A 114 -6.11 8.23 -7.84
C VAL A 114 -7.49 8.91 -7.83
N VAL A 115 -8.53 8.12 -7.99
CA VAL A 115 -9.90 8.61 -7.80
C VAL A 115 -10.33 8.36 -6.37
N LEU A 116 -10.75 9.41 -5.67
CA LEU A 116 -11.31 9.35 -4.33
C LEU A 116 -12.81 9.69 -4.41
N THR A 117 -13.68 8.73 -4.12
CA THR A 117 -15.12 8.87 -4.32
C THR A 117 -15.87 8.70 -3.01
N PRO A 118 -16.92 9.47 -2.75
CA PRO A 118 -17.85 9.17 -1.66
C PRO A 118 -18.52 7.81 -1.93
N PHE A 119 -18.73 7.05 -0.85
CA PHE A 119 -19.36 5.73 -0.98
C PHE A 119 -20.84 5.86 -1.34
N SER A 120 -21.17 5.73 -2.63
CA SER A 120 -22.55 5.60 -3.08
C SER A 120 -22.68 4.48 -4.12
N LYS A 121 -23.87 3.85 -4.17
CA LYS A 121 -24.18 2.83 -5.18
C LYS A 121 -24.14 3.40 -6.60
N GLU A 122 -24.47 4.67 -6.76
CA GLU A 122 -24.49 5.36 -8.06
C GLU A 122 -23.08 5.57 -8.59
N VAL A 123 -22.18 6.06 -7.76
CA VAL A 123 -20.77 6.23 -8.11
C VAL A 123 -20.10 4.88 -8.39
N SER A 124 -20.40 3.85 -7.62
CA SER A 124 -19.86 2.50 -7.87
C SER A 124 -20.34 1.94 -9.22
N LYS A 125 -21.60 2.18 -9.61
CA LYS A 125 -22.11 1.78 -10.94
C LYS A 125 -21.47 2.59 -12.06
N ARG A 126 -21.23 3.88 -11.85
CA ARG A 126 -20.57 4.73 -12.83
C ARG A 126 -19.14 4.25 -13.07
N ILE A 127 -18.36 4.08 -12.01
CA ILE A 127 -16.97 3.58 -12.07
C ILE A 127 -16.89 2.23 -12.79
N ALA A 128 -17.87 1.33 -12.61
CA ALA A 128 -17.89 0.03 -13.26
C ALA A 128 -18.08 0.10 -14.79
N ASN A 129 -18.56 1.22 -15.33
CA ASN A 129 -18.82 1.42 -16.76
C ASN A 129 -17.84 2.39 -17.45
N GLU A 130 -16.91 2.99 -16.68
CA GLU A 130 -15.95 3.97 -17.21
C GLU A 130 -14.63 3.31 -17.59
N ASP A 131 -13.90 3.96 -18.50
CA ASP A 131 -12.53 3.58 -18.82
C ASP A 131 -11.59 4.04 -17.70
N LEU A 132 -11.06 3.08 -16.95
CA LEU A 132 -10.13 3.33 -15.85
C LEU A 132 -8.66 3.20 -16.27
N SER A 133 -8.34 3.15 -17.57
CA SER A 133 -6.97 2.93 -18.04
C SER A 133 -6.00 4.04 -17.60
N ALA A 134 -6.49 5.27 -17.43
CA ALA A 134 -5.72 6.40 -16.92
C ALA A 134 -5.65 6.46 -15.38
N ILE A 135 -6.42 5.62 -14.67
CA ILE A 135 -6.55 5.64 -13.21
C ILE A 135 -5.72 4.53 -12.58
N ASP A 136 -4.81 4.88 -11.70
CA ASP A 136 -4.00 3.89 -11.00
C ASP A 136 -4.81 3.15 -9.93
N TYR A 137 -5.58 3.88 -9.12
CA TYR A 137 -6.46 3.32 -8.08
C TYR A 137 -7.72 4.15 -7.91
N VAL A 138 -8.78 3.47 -7.44
CA VAL A 138 -10.02 4.10 -6.97
C VAL A 138 -10.15 3.82 -5.48
N PHE A 139 -10.47 4.83 -4.67
CA PHE A 139 -10.72 4.66 -3.24
C PHE A 139 -12.08 5.22 -2.86
N SER A 140 -12.67 4.64 -1.82
CA SER A 140 -13.90 5.13 -1.20
C SER A 140 -13.57 5.97 0.00
N TRP A 141 -13.98 7.27 -0.01
CA TRP A 141 -13.85 8.14 1.14
C TRP A 141 -14.79 7.68 2.27
N LEU A 142 -14.23 7.40 3.42
CA LEU A 142 -14.94 6.88 4.59
C LEU A 142 -14.92 7.88 5.77
N GLY A 143 -14.60 9.16 5.50
CA GLY A 143 -14.51 10.20 6.53
C GLY A 143 -13.27 10.07 7.42
N ASN A 144 -12.16 9.55 6.89
CA ASN A 144 -10.97 9.24 7.69
C ASN A 144 -9.68 9.67 6.97
N ALA A 145 -8.92 10.59 7.57
CA ALA A 145 -7.64 11.06 7.07
C ALA A 145 -6.55 9.96 6.98
N GLU A 146 -6.67 8.90 7.77
CA GLU A 146 -5.79 7.73 7.68
C GLU A 146 -5.82 7.10 6.28
N LEU A 147 -6.93 7.28 5.53
CA LEU A 147 -7.03 6.82 4.15
C LEU A 147 -6.11 7.63 3.22
N LEU A 148 -6.02 8.94 3.39
CA LEU A 148 -5.09 9.77 2.59
C LEU A 148 -3.64 9.36 2.85
N LEU A 149 -3.28 9.12 4.10
CA LEU A 149 -1.97 8.55 4.45
C LEU A 149 -1.73 7.22 3.75
N ALA A 150 -2.71 6.31 3.78
CA ALA A 150 -2.60 4.99 3.15
C ALA A 150 -2.45 5.09 1.63
N ILE A 151 -3.17 5.99 0.97
CA ILE A 151 -3.04 6.27 -0.47
C ILE A 151 -1.61 6.73 -0.79
N ILE A 152 -1.11 7.74 -0.07
CA ILE A 152 0.24 8.26 -0.26
C ILE A 152 1.28 7.14 -0.09
N LYS A 153 1.18 6.35 0.99
CA LYS A 153 2.12 5.27 1.26
C LYS A 153 2.02 4.12 0.24
N LEU A 154 0.83 3.81 -0.27
CA LEU A 154 0.66 2.80 -1.32
C LEU A 154 1.36 3.22 -2.62
N ILE A 155 1.24 4.49 -3.00
CA ILE A 155 1.91 5.02 -4.19
C ILE A 155 3.43 5.07 -3.96
N GLU A 156 3.89 5.54 -2.80
CA GLU A 156 5.32 5.50 -2.45
C GLU A 156 5.87 4.06 -2.50
N ASP A 157 5.14 3.08 -1.96
CA ASP A 157 5.52 1.67 -2.00
C ASP A 157 5.53 1.11 -3.43
N LYS A 158 4.56 1.52 -4.29
CA LYS A 158 4.54 1.16 -5.70
C LYS A 158 5.78 1.65 -6.43
N MET A 159 6.21 2.89 -6.17
CA MET A 159 7.37 3.52 -6.81
C MET A 159 8.71 2.95 -6.32
N ASN A 160 8.82 2.63 -5.03
CA ASN A 160 10.09 2.25 -4.41
C ASN A 160 10.32 0.72 -4.34
N ALA A 161 9.27 -0.10 -4.32
CA ALA A 161 9.41 -1.55 -4.16
C ALA A 161 10.39 -2.20 -5.14
N PRO A 162 10.43 -1.87 -6.45
CA PRO A 162 11.39 -2.49 -7.37
C PRO A 162 12.84 -2.24 -6.97
N ASP A 163 13.17 -0.99 -6.62
CA ASP A 163 14.54 -0.58 -6.28
C ASP A 163 14.91 -1.07 -4.87
N ASP A 164 14.01 -0.92 -3.90
CA ASP A 164 14.23 -1.28 -2.49
C ASP A 164 14.37 -2.80 -2.31
N THR A 165 13.59 -3.60 -3.05
CA THR A 165 13.73 -5.08 -3.00
C THR A 165 14.98 -5.58 -3.70
N ALA A 166 15.35 -4.97 -4.84
CA ALA A 166 16.52 -5.37 -5.59
C ALA A 166 17.83 -5.00 -4.88
N SER A 167 17.88 -3.84 -4.25
CA SER A 167 19.11 -3.32 -3.61
C SER A 167 19.39 -3.94 -2.24
N VAL A 168 18.38 -4.07 -1.37
CA VAL A 168 18.58 -4.52 0.01
C VAL A 168 17.61 -5.62 0.48
N GLY A 169 16.77 -6.12 -0.41
CA GLY A 169 15.86 -7.22 -0.08
C GLY A 169 14.69 -6.82 0.83
N VAL A 170 14.22 -5.57 0.75
CA VAL A 170 13.06 -5.13 1.54
C VAL A 170 11.85 -6.04 1.28
N GLN A 171 11.16 -6.41 2.35
CA GLN A 171 10.06 -7.36 2.31
C GLN A 171 8.75 -6.75 1.77
N ILE A 172 7.90 -7.61 1.22
CA ILE A 172 6.62 -7.25 0.60
C ILE A 172 5.48 -7.94 1.35
N ILE A 173 4.44 -7.20 1.67
CA ILE A 173 3.12 -7.71 2.05
C ILE A 173 2.21 -7.54 0.83
N LEU A 174 1.63 -8.63 0.34
CA LEU A 174 0.67 -8.60 -0.76
C LEU A 174 -0.75 -8.66 -0.20
N LEU A 175 -1.53 -7.63 -0.48
CA LEU A 175 -2.98 -7.59 -0.26
C LEU A 175 -3.68 -7.85 -1.58
N VAL A 176 -4.56 -8.84 -1.64
CA VAL A 176 -5.38 -9.16 -2.82
C VAL A 176 -6.84 -8.90 -2.49
N GLU A 177 -7.41 -7.87 -3.09
CA GLU A 177 -8.77 -7.40 -2.84
C GLU A 177 -9.26 -6.55 -4.01
N ASP A 178 -10.37 -6.89 -4.63
CA ASP A 178 -10.96 -6.13 -5.74
C ASP A 178 -12.05 -5.14 -5.29
N SER A 179 -12.60 -5.32 -4.10
CA SER A 179 -13.63 -4.42 -3.59
C SER A 179 -13.04 -3.10 -3.10
N VAL A 180 -13.38 -2.01 -3.81
CA VAL A 180 -12.99 -0.64 -3.44
C VAL A 180 -13.28 -0.35 -1.97
N ARG A 181 -14.45 -0.74 -1.48
CA ARG A 181 -14.85 -0.53 -0.08
C ARG A 181 -13.92 -1.26 0.89
N PHE A 182 -13.62 -2.53 0.61
CA PHE A 182 -12.84 -3.34 1.55
C PHE A 182 -11.38 -2.90 1.59
N TYR A 183 -10.70 -2.71 0.46
CA TYR A 183 -9.32 -2.27 0.52
C TYR A 183 -9.18 -0.82 1.00
N SER A 184 -10.17 0.07 0.77
CA SER A 184 -10.18 1.42 1.34
C SER A 184 -10.27 1.40 2.86
N SER A 185 -10.91 0.39 3.45
CA SER A 185 -10.97 0.18 4.90
C SER A 185 -9.73 -0.56 5.43
N ALA A 186 -9.24 -1.57 4.73
CA ALA A 186 -8.16 -2.43 5.21
C ALA A 186 -6.78 -1.74 5.15
N LEU A 187 -6.50 -0.99 4.08
CA LEU A 187 -5.19 -0.36 3.87
C LEU A 187 -4.80 0.65 4.97
N PRO A 188 -5.68 1.55 5.46
CA PRO A 188 -5.35 2.42 6.57
C PRO A 188 -4.91 1.65 7.81
N HIS A 189 -5.64 0.62 8.20
CA HIS A 189 -5.28 -0.22 9.35
C HIS A 189 -3.95 -0.95 9.14
N LEU A 190 -3.73 -1.46 7.94
CA LEU A 190 -2.50 -2.19 7.60
C LEU A 190 -1.28 -1.24 7.61
N TYR A 191 -1.39 -0.05 7.00
CA TYR A 191 -0.32 0.94 7.02
C TYR A 191 -0.03 1.46 8.42
N LYS A 192 -1.07 1.83 9.17
CA LYS A 192 -0.92 2.28 10.56
C LYS A 192 -0.16 1.23 11.38
N PHE A 193 -0.58 -0.03 11.26
CA PHE A 193 0.07 -1.12 11.97
C PHE A 193 1.55 -1.30 11.57
N VAL A 194 1.86 -1.35 10.27
CA VAL A 194 3.24 -1.49 9.79
C VAL A 194 4.11 -0.31 10.24
N LEU A 195 3.58 0.91 10.17
CA LEU A 195 4.29 2.13 10.57
C LEU A 195 4.52 2.19 12.08
N GLU A 196 3.52 1.84 12.90
CA GLU A 196 3.64 1.76 14.36
C GLU A 196 4.71 0.74 14.77
N GLN A 197 4.73 -0.46 14.16
CA GLN A 197 5.75 -1.46 14.42
C GLN A 197 7.14 -0.96 14.06
N SER A 198 7.30 -0.37 12.88
CA SER A 198 8.57 0.22 12.46
C SER A 198 9.02 1.34 13.38
N GLN A 199 8.09 2.14 13.91
CA GLN A 199 8.39 3.18 14.90
C GLN A 199 8.84 2.58 16.23
N MET A 200 8.23 1.50 16.69
CA MET A 200 8.67 0.81 17.93
C MET A 200 10.12 0.36 17.81
N PHE A 201 10.48 -0.29 16.70
CA PHE A 201 11.87 -0.68 16.45
C PHE A 201 12.80 0.52 16.28
N ALA A 202 12.31 1.60 15.65
CA ALA A 202 13.09 2.81 15.50
C ALA A 202 13.41 3.51 16.84
N LYS A 203 12.59 3.32 17.88
CA LYS A 203 12.88 3.86 19.24
C LYS A 203 14.10 3.21 19.89
N GLU A 204 14.44 1.99 19.51
CA GLU A 204 15.63 1.28 20.01
C GLU A 204 16.91 1.70 19.27
N ALA A 205 16.82 2.57 18.26
CA ALA A 205 17.96 3.05 17.50
C ALA A 205 18.82 4.01 18.35
N LEU A 206 20.13 3.90 18.21
CA LEU A 206 21.12 4.68 18.96
C LEU A 206 21.17 6.17 18.53
N ASN A 207 20.70 6.47 17.32
CA ASN A 207 20.70 7.84 16.78
C ASN A 207 19.60 8.05 15.74
N ASP A 208 19.36 9.31 15.34
CA ASP A 208 18.33 9.69 14.37
C ASP A 208 18.56 9.14 12.96
N HIS A 209 19.83 8.91 12.60
CA HIS A 209 20.16 8.32 11.30
C HIS A 209 19.68 6.86 11.24
N GLN A 210 20.03 6.04 12.22
CA GLN A 210 19.56 4.67 12.34
C GLN A 210 18.03 4.60 12.44
N ARG A 211 17.41 5.51 13.21
CA ARG A 211 15.95 5.62 13.27
C ARG A 211 15.34 5.82 11.89
N THR A 212 15.91 6.70 11.08
CA THR A 212 15.44 6.96 9.71
C THR A 212 15.60 5.73 8.83
N LEU A 213 16.71 5.01 8.91
CA LEU A 213 16.95 3.78 8.14
C LEU A 213 15.95 2.67 8.49
N ARG A 214 15.70 2.46 9.78
CA ARG A 214 14.68 1.48 10.24
C ARG A 214 13.29 1.78 9.69
N MET A 215 12.89 3.05 9.71
CA MET A 215 11.60 3.47 9.14
C MET A 215 11.53 3.28 7.62
N ARG A 216 12.64 3.44 6.89
CA ARG A 216 12.70 3.23 5.44
C ARG A 216 12.70 1.76 5.05
N GLY A 217 13.32 0.89 5.87
CA GLY A 217 13.41 -0.55 5.66
C GLY A 217 12.12 -1.32 5.97
N ARG A 218 11.03 -0.63 6.32
CA ARG A 218 9.73 -1.27 6.57
C ARG A 218 9.24 -2.08 5.37
N PRO A 219 8.47 -3.15 5.57
CA PRO A 219 7.83 -3.88 4.49
C PRO A 219 6.98 -2.94 3.62
N LYS A 220 7.02 -3.17 2.31
CA LYS A 220 6.17 -2.47 1.35
C LYS A 220 4.87 -3.22 1.17
N ILE A 221 3.77 -2.50 1.03
CA ILE A 221 2.47 -3.08 0.76
C ILE A 221 2.19 -2.97 -0.73
N LYS A 222 1.79 -4.08 -1.33
CA LYS A 222 1.32 -4.15 -2.73
C LYS A 222 -0.13 -4.56 -2.72
N LEU A 223 -0.96 -3.86 -3.49
CA LEU A 223 -2.36 -4.19 -3.72
C LEU A 223 -2.51 -4.83 -5.08
N ALA A 224 -3.14 -5.99 -5.14
CA ALA A 224 -3.62 -6.63 -6.36
C ALA A 224 -5.15 -6.68 -6.36
N ARG A 225 -5.76 -6.44 -7.51
CA ARG A 225 -7.22 -6.40 -7.66
C ARG A 225 -7.75 -7.55 -8.50
N THR A 226 -6.85 -8.27 -9.19
CA THR A 226 -7.18 -9.44 -9.99
C THR A 226 -6.23 -10.60 -9.70
N TYR A 227 -6.62 -11.80 -10.12
CA TYR A 227 -5.79 -13.00 -10.00
C TYR A 227 -4.46 -12.85 -10.75
N GLU A 228 -4.52 -12.33 -11.97
CA GLU A 228 -3.36 -12.13 -12.85
C GLU A 228 -2.39 -11.13 -12.24
N GLU A 229 -2.92 -10.05 -11.65
CA GLU A 229 -2.12 -9.05 -10.94
C GLU A 229 -1.46 -9.66 -9.69
N ALA A 230 -2.20 -10.46 -8.92
CA ALA A 230 -1.68 -11.15 -7.74
C ALA A 230 -0.55 -12.12 -8.10
N VAL A 231 -0.73 -12.94 -9.14
CA VAL A 231 0.29 -13.85 -9.65
C VAL A 231 1.52 -13.10 -10.16
N ARG A 232 1.32 -12.01 -10.92
CA ARG A 232 2.42 -11.18 -11.43
C ARG A 232 3.25 -10.58 -10.29
N ILE A 233 2.60 -9.96 -9.30
CA ILE A 233 3.27 -9.35 -8.14
C ILE A 233 3.97 -10.45 -7.31
N PHE A 234 3.30 -11.57 -7.06
CA PHE A 234 3.90 -12.69 -6.35
C PHE A 234 5.17 -13.18 -7.03
N ASN A 235 5.13 -13.43 -8.34
CA ASN A 235 6.30 -13.93 -9.08
C ASN A 235 7.45 -12.92 -9.10
N GLN A 236 7.13 -11.62 -9.18
CA GLN A 236 8.13 -10.56 -9.17
C GLN A 236 8.85 -10.45 -7.83
N TYR A 237 8.14 -10.66 -6.71
CA TYR A 237 8.66 -10.41 -5.36
C TYR A 237 8.67 -11.66 -4.47
N ARG A 238 8.54 -12.87 -5.03
CA ARG A 238 8.37 -14.11 -4.26
C ARG A 238 9.46 -14.34 -3.20
N ASP A 239 10.70 -13.95 -3.53
CA ASP A 239 11.85 -14.12 -2.65
C ASP A 239 11.89 -13.10 -1.50
N ASN A 240 11.10 -12.04 -1.62
CA ASN A 240 10.96 -10.97 -0.63
C ASN A 240 9.56 -10.96 0.01
N MET A 241 8.73 -11.99 -0.25
CA MET A 241 7.35 -12.04 0.23
C MET A 241 7.30 -12.35 1.72
N LEU A 242 6.91 -11.37 2.53
CA LEU A 242 6.71 -11.53 3.98
C LEU A 242 5.43 -12.28 4.28
N GLY A 243 4.36 -11.95 3.56
CA GLY A 243 3.07 -12.59 3.74
C GLY A 243 2.04 -12.11 2.73
N ILE A 244 0.97 -12.89 2.62
CA ILE A 244 -0.14 -12.63 1.69
C ILE A 244 -1.44 -12.57 2.48
N ILE A 245 -2.23 -11.53 2.23
CA ILE A 245 -3.59 -11.35 2.71
C ILE A 245 -4.47 -11.36 1.47
N SER A 246 -5.36 -12.32 1.33
CA SER A 246 -6.18 -12.47 0.13
C SER A 246 -7.64 -12.63 0.47
N ASP A 247 -8.48 -11.84 -0.21
CA ASP A 247 -9.89 -12.15 -0.28
C ASP A 247 -10.11 -13.54 -0.92
N MET A 248 -11.25 -14.14 -0.64
CA MET A 248 -11.66 -15.40 -1.25
C MET A 248 -12.16 -15.23 -2.67
N SER A 249 -12.90 -14.15 -2.95
CA SER A 249 -13.60 -13.93 -4.21
C SER A 249 -13.18 -12.61 -4.86
N PHE A 250 -12.53 -12.69 -6.01
CA PHE A 250 -12.13 -11.53 -6.81
C PHE A 250 -12.06 -11.87 -8.30
N MET A 251 -11.71 -10.89 -9.15
CA MET A 251 -11.67 -11.03 -10.60
C MET A 251 -10.57 -12.01 -11.05
N HIS A 252 -10.93 -12.95 -11.92
CA HIS A 252 -10.05 -13.93 -12.54
C HIS A 252 -10.51 -14.16 -13.99
N ASP A 253 -9.63 -13.97 -14.96
CA ASP A 253 -9.95 -14.04 -16.41
C ASP A 253 -11.15 -13.14 -16.79
N GLY A 254 -11.22 -11.93 -16.17
CA GLY A 254 -12.25 -10.94 -16.46
C GLY A 254 -13.62 -11.24 -15.83
N VAL A 255 -13.77 -12.30 -15.04
CA VAL A 255 -15.01 -12.65 -14.34
C VAL A 255 -14.79 -12.77 -12.83
N LYS A 256 -15.85 -12.54 -12.05
CA LYS A 256 -15.79 -12.72 -10.60
C LYS A 256 -15.74 -14.22 -10.27
N ASP A 257 -14.62 -14.67 -9.71
CA ASP A 257 -14.42 -16.06 -9.30
C ASP A 257 -14.56 -16.20 -7.78
N PRO A 258 -15.56 -16.93 -7.27
CA PRO A 258 -15.79 -17.09 -5.83
C PRO A 258 -14.67 -17.86 -5.10
N TYR A 259 -13.77 -18.51 -5.83
CA TYR A 259 -12.67 -19.31 -5.31
C TYR A 259 -11.29 -18.79 -5.74
N ALA A 260 -11.20 -17.58 -6.26
CA ALA A 260 -9.94 -17.00 -6.75
C ALA A 260 -8.84 -17.02 -5.68
N GLY A 261 -9.16 -16.64 -4.44
CA GLY A 261 -8.21 -16.62 -3.32
C GLY A 261 -7.70 -18.01 -2.94
N TYR A 262 -8.58 -19.02 -2.98
CA TYR A 262 -8.18 -20.41 -2.77
C TYR A 262 -7.25 -20.91 -3.90
N LYS A 263 -7.62 -20.65 -5.16
CA LYS A 263 -6.78 -21.00 -6.33
C LYS A 263 -5.42 -20.30 -6.29
N PHE A 264 -5.41 -19.02 -5.91
CA PHE A 264 -4.16 -18.28 -5.72
C PHE A 264 -3.31 -18.88 -4.59
N GLY A 265 -3.93 -19.22 -3.46
CA GLY A 265 -3.24 -19.93 -2.37
C GLY A 265 -2.65 -21.26 -2.82
N GLN A 266 -3.37 -22.06 -3.62
CA GLN A 266 -2.85 -23.31 -4.21
C GLN A 266 -1.66 -23.02 -5.15
N TYR A 267 -1.75 -21.98 -5.98
CA TYR A 267 -0.65 -21.56 -6.84
C TYR A 267 0.61 -21.26 -6.01
N VAL A 268 0.48 -20.45 -4.95
CA VAL A 268 1.58 -20.13 -4.04
C VAL A 268 2.18 -21.40 -3.42
N ARG A 269 1.35 -22.34 -2.93
CA ARG A 269 1.83 -23.60 -2.32
C ARG A 269 2.55 -24.50 -3.32
N LYS A 270 2.14 -24.54 -4.59
CA LYS A 270 2.82 -25.31 -5.65
C LYS A 270 4.26 -24.83 -5.91
N THR A 271 4.63 -23.61 -5.56
CA THR A 271 6.00 -23.12 -5.70
C THR A 271 6.97 -23.71 -4.66
N GLY A 272 6.46 -24.43 -3.65
CA GLY A 272 7.26 -24.97 -2.54
C GLY A 272 7.65 -23.95 -1.47
N LEU A 273 7.29 -22.68 -1.63
CA LEU A 273 7.59 -21.63 -0.66
C LEU A 273 6.59 -21.67 0.51
N ILE A 274 7.12 -21.59 1.73
CA ILE A 274 6.32 -21.53 2.96
C ILE A 274 6.09 -20.06 3.31
N ILE A 275 5.18 -19.43 2.60
CA ILE A 275 4.81 -18.03 2.84
C ILE A 275 3.55 -17.99 3.72
N PRO A 276 3.55 -17.17 4.79
CA PRO A 276 2.35 -16.93 5.59
C PRO A 276 1.20 -16.42 4.70
N PHE A 277 0.04 -17.06 4.84
CA PHE A 277 -1.14 -16.74 4.04
C PHE A 277 -2.34 -16.54 4.96
N VAL A 278 -3.04 -15.44 4.77
CA VAL A 278 -4.31 -15.12 5.42
C VAL A 278 -5.38 -15.09 4.35
N LEU A 279 -6.38 -15.94 4.47
CA LEU A 279 -7.57 -15.94 3.61
C LEU A 279 -8.70 -15.19 4.32
N GLU A 280 -9.28 -14.23 3.64
CA GLU A 280 -10.38 -13.40 4.13
C GLU A 280 -11.66 -13.72 3.38
N SER A 281 -12.79 -13.72 4.06
CA SER A 281 -14.08 -13.88 3.41
C SER A 281 -15.21 -13.31 4.26
N SER A 282 -16.28 -12.87 3.60
CA SER A 282 -17.56 -12.54 4.26
C SER A 282 -18.39 -13.79 4.60
N GLU A 283 -17.99 -14.96 4.11
CA GLU A 283 -18.65 -16.24 4.34
C GLU A 283 -17.81 -17.13 5.25
N ALA A 284 -18.28 -17.37 6.46
CA ALA A 284 -17.58 -18.20 7.44
C ALA A 284 -17.33 -19.64 6.99
N SER A 285 -18.17 -20.18 6.07
CA SER A 285 -18.03 -21.49 5.44
C SER A 285 -16.69 -21.65 4.71
N ASN A 286 -16.13 -20.56 4.18
CA ASN A 286 -14.85 -20.55 3.46
C ASN A 286 -13.62 -20.85 4.34
N LYS A 287 -13.82 -20.95 5.66
CA LYS A 287 -12.75 -21.39 6.61
C LYS A 287 -12.18 -22.76 6.27
N VAL A 288 -12.93 -23.65 5.61
CA VAL A 288 -12.47 -24.96 5.17
C VAL A 288 -11.32 -24.83 4.18
N TYR A 289 -11.40 -23.92 3.23
CA TYR A 289 -10.36 -23.66 2.22
C TYR A 289 -9.08 -23.09 2.83
N ALA A 290 -9.22 -22.21 3.83
CA ALA A 290 -8.06 -21.73 4.58
C ALA A 290 -7.34 -22.89 5.30
N LYS A 291 -8.08 -23.83 5.90
CA LYS A 291 -7.52 -25.01 6.55
C LYS A 291 -6.78 -25.91 5.55
N GLU A 292 -7.36 -26.15 4.38
CA GLU A 292 -6.73 -26.95 3.32
C GLU A 292 -5.40 -26.34 2.83
N LEU A 293 -5.34 -25.00 2.75
CA LEU A 293 -4.13 -24.28 2.38
C LEU A 293 -3.08 -24.21 3.51
N GLY A 294 -3.42 -24.61 4.74
CA GLY A 294 -2.60 -24.32 5.91
C GLY A 294 -2.51 -22.80 6.21
N ALA A 295 -3.53 -22.06 5.78
CA ALA A 295 -3.62 -20.61 5.94
C ALA A 295 -4.42 -20.21 7.19
N SER A 296 -4.27 -18.97 7.62
CA SER A 296 -5.17 -18.36 8.60
C SER A 296 -6.45 -17.87 7.94
N PHE A 297 -7.55 -17.85 8.68
CA PHE A 297 -8.84 -17.33 8.21
C PHE A 297 -9.25 -16.09 9.00
N ILE A 298 -9.82 -15.10 8.31
CA ILE A 298 -10.45 -13.91 8.91
C ILE A 298 -11.85 -13.76 8.29
N ASP A 299 -12.83 -13.54 9.16
CA ASP A 299 -14.18 -13.16 8.75
C ASP A 299 -14.25 -11.63 8.56
N LYS A 300 -14.50 -11.17 7.33
CA LYS A 300 -14.61 -9.75 6.99
C LYS A 300 -15.79 -9.04 7.66
N ASN A 301 -16.82 -9.79 8.07
CA ASN A 301 -17.98 -9.26 8.76
C ASN A 301 -17.79 -9.17 10.29
N SER A 302 -16.64 -9.64 10.80
CA SER A 302 -16.34 -9.56 12.23
C SER A 302 -16.23 -8.10 12.69
N LYS A 303 -16.89 -7.77 13.81
CA LYS A 303 -16.73 -6.45 14.45
C LYS A 303 -15.29 -6.19 14.92
N SER A 304 -14.51 -7.25 15.12
CA SER A 304 -13.10 -7.21 15.51
C SER A 304 -12.15 -7.36 14.32
N TYR A 305 -12.62 -7.19 13.08
CA TYR A 305 -11.81 -7.40 11.88
C TYR A 305 -10.42 -6.72 11.93
N PRO A 306 -10.27 -5.42 12.29
CA PRO A 306 -8.95 -4.79 12.37
C PRO A 306 -8.03 -5.43 13.40
N GLN A 307 -8.58 -5.81 14.57
CA GLN A 307 -7.83 -6.46 15.65
C GLN A 307 -7.44 -7.88 15.25
N ASP A 308 -8.34 -8.62 14.59
CA ASP A 308 -8.10 -9.98 14.12
C ASP A 308 -7.02 -9.96 13.03
N LEU A 309 -7.08 -9.02 12.09
CA LEU A 309 -6.07 -8.82 11.06
C LEU A 309 -4.70 -8.54 11.71
N ARG A 310 -4.62 -7.54 12.59
CA ARG A 310 -3.41 -7.20 13.34
C ARG A 310 -2.83 -8.43 14.06
N LYS A 311 -3.66 -9.18 14.78
CA LYS A 311 -3.26 -10.39 15.52
C LYS A 311 -2.70 -11.46 14.59
N LYS A 312 -3.35 -11.72 13.44
CA LYS A 312 -2.89 -12.72 12.49
C LYS A 312 -1.56 -12.33 11.84
N ILE A 313 -1.41 -11.06 11.49
CA ILE A 313 -0.16 -10.56 10.92
C ILE A 313 0.97 -10.68 11.95
N MET A 314 0.76 -10.25 13.18
CA MET A 314 1.77 -10.41 14.25
C MET A 314 2.17 -11.87 14.46
N GLN A 315 1.20 -12.78 14.51
CA GLN A 315 1.45 -14.17 14.82
C GLN A 315 2.06 -14.98 13.66
N ARG A 316 1.81 -14.57 12.42
CA ARG A 316 2.13 -15.38 11.24
C ARG A 316 3.20 -14.77 10.35
N PHE A 317 3.28 -13.44 10.25
CA PHE A 317 4.26 -12.77 9.40
C PHE A 317 5.59 -12.50 10.13
N GLY A 318 5.68 -12.82 11.43
CA GLY A 318 6.89 -12.58 12.20
C GLY A 318 7.17 -11.09 12.39
N PHE A 319 6.11 -10.30 12.66
CA PHE A 319 6.25 -8.87 12.92
C PHE A 319 7.14 -8.61 14.11
N GLY A 320 8.15 -7.84 13.89
CA GLY A 320 9.22 -7.58 14.85
C GLY A 320 10.54 -8.18 14.43
N ASP A 321 10.52 -9.03 13.46
CA ASP A 321 11.68 -9.75 12.98
C ASP A 321 11.83 -9.58 11.45
N PHE A 322 11.72 -8.33 10.98
CA PHE A 322 11.93 -8.02 9.57
C PHE A 322 13.37 -8.32 9.19
N VAL A 323 13.52 -9.31 8.34
CA VAL A 323 14.81 -9.76 7.85
C VAL A 323 15.06 -9.17 6.49
N ILE A 324 16.23 -8.57 6.33
CA ILE A 324 16.72 -8.08 5.05
C ILE A 324 17.65 -9.13 4.50
N LEU A 325 17.30 -9.69 3.34
CA LEU A 325 18.07 -10.75 2.70
C LEU A 325 18.97 -10.17 1.60
N ASN A 326 20.13 -10.79 1.43
CA ASN A 326 20.96 -10.55 0.25
C ASN A 326 20.18 -11.01 -1.00
N PRO A 327 19.98 -10.14 -2.01
CA PRO A 327 19.21 -10.49 -3.19
C PRO A 327 19.79 -11.66 -3.99
N GLN A 328 21.12 -11.87 -3.92
CA GLN A 328 21.86 -12.86 -4.69
C GLN A 328 22.05 -14.18 -3.92
N THR A 329 22.53 -14.11 -2.66
CA THR A 329 22.83 -15.30 -1.85
C THR A 329 21.65 -15.79 -1.04
N LYS A 330 20.60 -14.96 -0.86
CA LYS A 330 19.44 -15.19 0.02
C LYS A 330 19.80 -15.34 1.51
N GLU A 331 21.03 -15.04 1.86
CA GLU A 331 21.47 -15.01 3.25
C GLU A 331 20.92 -13.78 3.97
N GLU A 332 20.69 -13.90 5.26
CA GLU A 332 20.31 -12.80 6.11
C GLU A 332 21.46 -11.79 6.19
N ILE A 333 21.23 -10.55 5.70
CA ILE A 333 22.18 -9.45 5.85
C ILE A 333 21.98 -8.82 7.21
N MET A 334 20.72 -8.60 7.62
CA MET A 334 20.38 -7.79 8.76
C MET A 334 18.92 -7.98 9.15
N ARG A 335 18.64 -7.76 10.43
CA ARG A 335 17.27 -7.59 10.94
C ARG A 335 17.03 -6.13 11.26
N ILE A 336 15.81 -5.63 11.02
CA ILE A 336 15.47 -4.22 11.32
C ILE A 336 15.69 -3.90 12.81
N LYS A 337 15.48 -4.88 13.69
CA LYS A 337 15.78 -4.73 15.13
C LYS A 337 17.26 -4.54 15.45
N ASP A 338 18.17 -4.94 14.56
CA ASP A 338 19.61 -4.87 14.76
C ASP A 338 20.21 -3.58 14.15
N LEU A 339 19.37 -2.77 13.45
CA LEU A 339 19.70 -1.42 12.97
C LEU A 339 19.57 -0.38 14.08
#